data_0947c9a8a353f6e371ea4a1bc02169ac
#
_entry.id   0947c9a8a353f6e371ea4a1bc02169ac
#
_cell.length_a   1.000
_cell.length_b   1.000
_cell.length_c   1.000
_cell.angle_alpha   90.00
_cell.angle_beta   90.00
_cell.angle_gamma   90.00
#
_symmetry.space_group_name_H-M   'P 1'
#
loop_
_entity.id
_entity.type
_entity.pdbx_description
1 polymer ?
#
loop_
_entity_poly.entity_id
_entity_poly.type
_entity_poly.pdbx_seq_one_letter_code
_entity_poly.pdbx_strand_id
1 'polypeptide(L)'
;MTATVITNIGVLVTNDPEADDLLGLVADAALVVEGSVVAWVGRAADAPAADQQVDAGGRAVIPGFVDSHSHLVFAGDRAAEFAARMAGQPYAAGGIRTTVAATRAATDEQLTSHVARLVGEMRVQGTTTVEIKSGYGLTVHDEARSLAVARQFTEETTYLGAHVVPGDTTPEEYVALVTGPMLDACAPHARWIDAFCETGAFDADQSRAVLEAGARAGLRGRLHANQLGPGPGVSLACELELTAVDHCTYLTDADVAALAGSGTIATLLPGVEFSTRHPYPDARRLLDAGVRVALASDCNPGSCFTSSLPLCVALAVRELGMTPAEAVHAATAGGAAALDRDDVGALVPGRRADLAILEAPTHVHLAYRPGVPLVTATWVSGRPV
;
A
#
# COMPACT_ATOMS: atom_id res chain seq x y z
N MET A 1 0.42 -16.14 28.55
CA MET A 1 0.89 -15.01 27.70
C MET A 1 0.68 -13.76 28.54
N THR A 2 1.57 -12.78 28.44
CA THR A 2 1.44 -11.52 29.20
C THR A 2 0.39 -10.65 28.52
N ALA A 3 -0.61 -10.20 29.29
CA ALA A 3 -1.62 -9.28 28.83
C ALA A 3 -1.17 -7.83 29.09
N THR A 4 -1.34 -6.95 28.12
CA THR A 4 -1.07 -5.51 28.25
C THR A 4 -2.34 -4.72 27.98
N VAL A 5 -2.77 -3.87 28.91
CA VAL A 5 -3.86 -2.93 28.69
C VAL A 5 -3.29 -1.57 28.28
N ILE A 6 -3.78 -1.01 27.19
CA ILE A 6 -3.57 0.39 26.81
C ILE A 6 -4.79 1.16 27.29
N THR A 7 -4.59 2.12 28.19
CA THR A 7 -5.64 2.90 28.85
C THR A 7 -5.54 4.39 28.54
N ASN A 8 -6.51 5.17 29.02
CA ASN A 8 -6.53 6.62 28.81
C ASN A 8 -6.42 7.00 27.32
N ILE A 9 -7.14 6.23 26.48
CA ILE A 9 -7.26 6.49 25.05
C ILE A 9 -8.39 7.50 24.87
N GLY A 10 -8.08 8.71 24.37
CA GLY A 10 -9.08 9.74 24.13
C GLY A 10 -10.11 9.31 23.09
N VAL A 11 -9.65 8.86 21.93
CA VAL A 11 -10.47 8.25 20.88
C VAL A 11 -9.75 7.03 20.32
N LEU A 12 -10.40 5.89 20.31
CA LEU A 12 -9.95 4.67 19.63
C LEU A 12 -10.71 4.53 18.31
N VAL A 13 -9.97 4.38 17.22
CA VAL A 13 -10.49 3.93 15.92
C VAL A 13 -10.40 2.41 15.90
N THR A 14 -11.52 1.71 15.77
CA THR A 14 -11.52 0.24 15.71
C THR A 14 -11.59 -0.30 14.29
N ASN A 15 -12.21 0.42 13.35
CA ASN A 15 -12.65 -0.10 12.06
C ASN A 15 -13.49 -1.38 12.19
N ASP A 16 -14.29 -1.46 13.25
CA ASP A 16 -15.20 -2.59 13.46
C ASP A 16 -16.28 -2.60 12.35
N PRO A 17 -16.37 -3.66 11.54
CA PRO A 17 -17.37 -3.71 10.47
C PRO A 17 -18.81 -3.82 10.98
N GLU A 18 -19.02 -4.11 12.27
CA GLU A 18 -20.33 -4.17 12.91
C GLU A 18 -20.74 -2.85 13.60
N ALA A 19 -19.86 -1.83 13.56
CA ALA A 19 -20.17 -0.52 14.14
C ALA A 19 -21.14 0.29 13.28
N ASP A 20 -21.85 1.23 13.93
CA ASP A 20 -22.80 2.14 13.24
C ASP A 20 -22.09 3.22 12.37
N ASP A 21 -20.83 3.53 12.67
CA ASP A 21 -20.02 4.49 11.92
C ASP A 21 -18.82 3.81 11.23
N LEU A 22 -18.29 4.45 10.19
CA LEU A 22 -17.23 3.90 9.33
C LEU A 22 -15.96 3.48 10.09
N LEU A 23 -15.63 4.18 11.17
CA LEU A 23 -14.39 3.96 11.93
C LEU A 23 -14.60 3.16 13.23
N GLY A 24 -15.85 2.90 13.66
CA GLY A 24 -16.16 2.28 14.93
C GLY A 24 -15.51 3.03 16.10
N LEU A 25 -15.80 4.33 16.24
CA LEU A 25 -15.15 5.20 17.23
C LEU A 25 -15.59 4.89 18.65
N VAL A 26 -14.61 4.67 19.53
CA VAL A 26 -14.84 4.52 20.98
C VAL A 26 -14.14 5.66 21.72
N ALA A 27 -14.91 6.48 22.45
CA ALA A 27 -14.39 7.54 23.31
C ALA A 27 -14.03 7.00 24.67
N ASP A 28 -13.05 7.62 25.37
CA ASP A 28 -12.58 7.22 26.70
C ASP A 28 -12.30 5.71 26.74
N ALA A 29 -11.54 5.22 25.79
CA ALA A 29 -11.38 3.81 25.50
C ALA A 29 -10.19 3.16 26.22
N ALA A 30 -10.23 1.83 26.26
CA ALA A 30 -9.09 0.97 26.51
C ALA A 30 -9.07 -0.21 25.54
N LEU A 31 -7.88 -0.76 25.34
CA LEU A 31 -7.60 -1.90 24.49
C LEU A 31 -6.72 -2.89 25.27
N VAL A 32 -7.05 -4.18 25.23
CA VAL A 32 -6.20 -5.23 25.81
C VAL A 32 -5.56 -6.06 24.71
N VAL A 33 -4.26 -6.21 24.80
CA VAL A 33 -3.44 -7.03 23.91
C VAL A 33 -2.96 -8.27 24.65
N GLU A 34 -3.18 -9.46 24.10
CA GLU A 34 -2.63 -10.72 24.59
C GLU A 34 -1.75 -11.37 23.53
N GLY A 35 -0.47 -11.48 23.80
CA GLY A 35 0.49 -11.97 22.82
C GLY A 35 0.55 -11.08 21.58
N SER A 36 0.06 -11.57 20.44
CA SER A 36 0.05 -10.81 19.16
C SER A 36 -1.33 -10.30 18.74
N VAL A 37 -2.37 -10.54 19.54
CA VAL A 37 -3.75 -10.24 19.14
C VAL A 37 -4.43 -9.26 20.09
N VAL A 38 -5.43 -8.57 19.59
CA VAL A 38 -6.39 -7.80 20.36
C VAL A 38 -7.29 -8.78 21.12
N ALA A 39 -7.26 -8.73 22.45
CA ALA A 39 -8.09 -9.59 23.28
C ALA A 39 -9.42 -8.94 23.65
N TRP A 40 -9.42 -7.63 23.84
CA TRP A 40 -10.61 -6.88 24.24
C TRP A 40 -10.51 -5.40 23.81
N VAL A 41 -11.64 -4.80 23.51
CA VAL A 41 -11.81 -3.37 23.19
C VAL A 41 -13.09 -2.86 23.83
N GLY A 42 -13.05 -1.64 24.38
CA GLY A 42 -14.24 -1.01 24.94
C GLY A 42 -13.93 0.26 25.70
N ARG A 43 -14.88 0.69 26.54
CA ARG A 43 -14.70 1.87 27.40
C ARG A 43 -13.69 1.56 28.51
N ALA A 44 -12.85 2.51 28.85
CA ALA A 44 -11.81 2.33 29.86
C ALA A 44 -12.35 1.87 31.25
N ALA A 45 -13.58 2.28 31.59
CA ALA A 45 -14.22 1.89 32.84
C ALA A 45 -14.54 0.38 32.92
N ASP A 46 -14.68 -0.29 31.79
CA ASP A 46 -15.05 -1.70 31.67
C ASP A 46 -13.83 -2.59 31.36
N ALA A 47 -12.62 -2.01 31.31
CA ALA A 47 -11.41 -2.72 30.94
C ALA A 47 -11.08 -3.85 31.93
N PRO A 48 -10.81 -5.07 31.42
CA PRO A 48 -10.36 -6.17 32.28
C PRO A 48 -8.95 -5.90 32.83
N ALA A 49 -8.62 -6.53 33.95
CA ALA A 49 -7.28 -6.47 34.53
C ALA A 49 -6.26 -7.11 33.58
N ALA A 50 -5.06 -6.54 33.53
CA ALA A 50 -3.95 -7.02 32.71
C ALA A 50 -2.64 -6.99 33.51
N ASP A 51 -1.63 -7.75 33.07
CA ASP A 51 -0.33 -7.84 33.73
C ASP A 51 0.49 -6.55 33.61
N GLN A 52 0.32 -5.82 32.50
CA GLN A 52 1.02 -4.58 32.22
C GLN A 52 0.04 -3.50 31.77
N GLN A 53 0.41 -2.25 31.99
CA GLN A 53 -0.38 -1.09 31.59
C GLN A 53 0.47 -0.08 30.82
N VAL A 54 -0.10 0.45 29.74
CA VAL A 54 0.43 1.56 28.96
C VAL A 54 -0.59 2.69 28.99
N ASP A 55 -0.16 3.89 29.36
CA ASP A 55 -1.01 5.08 29.38
C ASP A 55 -0.89 5.81 28.03
N ALA A 56 -1.97 5.89 27.28
CA ALA A 56 -2.02 6.64 26.02
C ALA A 56 -2.06 8.17 26.24
N GLY A 57 -2.28 8.65 27.47
CA GLY A 57 -2.22 10.08 27.81
C GLY A 57 -3.31 10.93 27.15
N GLY A 58 -4.50 10.38 26.95
CA GLY A 58 -5.62 11.06 26.26
C GLY A 58 -5.45 11.12 24.73
N ARG A 59 -4.44 10.46 24.19
CA ARG A 59 -4.15 10.43 22.75
C ARG A 59 -5.11 9.49 21.98
N ALA A 60 -5.22 9.73 20.67
CA ALA A 60 -5.92 8.81 19.79
C ALA A 60 -5.05 7.57 19.52
N VAL A 61 -5.73 6.42 19.42
CA VAL A 61 -5.17 5.15 18.96
C VAL A 61 -5.91 4.73 17.69
N ILE A 62 -5.17 4.34 16.66
CA ILE A 62 -5.72 3.88 15.40
C ILE A 62 -5.15 2.50 15.05
N PRO A 63 -5.80 1.69 14.19
CA PRO A 63 -5.14 0.54 13.58
C PRO A 63 -3.86 0.98 12.88
N GLY A 64 -2.83 0.15 12.90
CA GLY A 64 -1.64 0.38 12.11
C GLY A 64 -1.97 0.53 10.63
N PHE A 65 -1.30 1.44 9.95
CA PHE A 65 -1.48 1.61 8.53
C PHE A 65 -1.07 0.35 7.76
N VAL A 66 -1.80 0.08 6.69
CA VAL A 66 -1.54 -1.02 5.76
C VAL A 66 -1.20 -0.41 4.40
N ASP A 67 0.08 -0.41 4.07
CA ASP A 67 0.59 0.08 2.80
C ASP A 67 0.52 -1.03 1.75
N SER A 68 -0.52 -1.00 0.94
CA SER A 68 -0.83 -2.07 0.00
C SER A 68 -0.13 -1.94 -1.36
N HIS A 69 0.77 -0.95 -1.54
CA HIS A 69 1.46 -0.73 -2.82
C HIS A 69 2.79 -0.01 -2.60
N SER A 70 3.90 -0.72 -2.78
CA SER A 70 5.23 -0.12 -2.72
C SER A 70 6.28 -0.86 -3.54
N HIS A 71 7.36 -0.16 -3.94
CA HIS A 71 8.48 -0.68 -4.73
C HIS A 71 9.80 -0.48 -3.99
N LEU A 72 9.95 -1.07 -2.81
CA LEU A 72 11.09 -0.78 -1.92
C LEU A 72 12.41 -1.41 -2.36
N VAL A 73 12.38 -2.43 -3.24
CA VAL A 73 13.60 -3.12 -3.69
C VAL A 73 14.19 -2.41 -4.90
N PHE A 74 14.99 -1.41 -4.65
CA PHE A 74 15.72 -0.67 -5.70
C PHE A 74 17.04 -0.13 -5.18
N ALA A 75 17.90 0.31 -6.12
CA ALA A 75 19.09 1.09 -5.87
C ALA A 75 19.16 2.29 -6.82
N GLY A 76 20.07 3.21 -6.52
CA GLY A 76 20.24 4.45 -7.26
C GLY A 76 19.38 5.60 -6.71
N ASP A 77 19.51 6.75 -7.34
CA ASP A 77 18.84 7.99 -6.96
C ASP A 77 18.29 8.69 -8.20
N ARG A 78 17.11 9.26 -8.11
CA ARG A 78 16.43 9.98 -9.20
C ARG A 78 16.09 11.42 -8.81
N ALA A 79 16.76 12.00 -7.81
CA ALA A 79 16.53 13.38 -7.36
C ALA A 79 16.79 14.41 -8.47
N ALA A 80 17.77 14.17 -9.35
CA ALA A 80 18.04 15.04 -10.51
C ALA A 80 16.87 15.04 -11.51
N GLU A 81 16.24 13.89 -11.76
CA GLU A 81 15.04 13.78 -12.60
C GLU A 81 13.84 14.50 -11.96
N PHE A 82 13.66 14.34 -10.64
CA PHE A 82 12.65 15.08 -9.90
C PHE A 82 12.86 16.59 -10.01
N ALA A 83 14.10 17.07 -9.82
CA ALA A 83 14.44 18.51 -9.96
C ALA A 83 14.13 19.04 -11.36
N ALA A 84 14.48 18.29 -12.41
CA ALA A 84 14.19 18.64 -13.81
C ALA A 84 12.68 18.74 -14.08
N ARG A 85 11.90 17.79 -13.54
CA ARG A 85 10.43 17.78 -13.60
C ARG A 85 9.83 19.00 -12.89
N MET A 86 10.34 19.35 -11.71
CA MET A 86 9.90 20.54 -10.98
C MET A 86 10.26 21.83 -11.73
N ALA A 87 11.31 21.81 -12.56
CA ALA A 87 11.68 22.91 -13.46
C ALA A 87 10.87 22.96 -14.77
N GLY A 88 9.86 22.10 -14.94
CA GLY A 88 8.94 22.12 -16.08
C GLY A 88 9.27 21.13 -17.19
N GLN A 89 10.23 20.23 -17.01
CA GLN A 89 10.43 19.13 -17.96
C GLN A 89 9.34 18.07 -17.75
N PRO A 90 8.72 17.53 -18.84
CA PRO A 90 7.69 16.51 -18.70
C PRO A 90 8.26 15.22 -18.10
N TYR A 91 7.44 14.51 -17.33
CA TYR A 91 7.78 13.17 -16.84
C TYR A 91 7.94 12.22 -18.04
N ALA A 92 9.05 11.51 -18.08
CA ALA A 92 9.31 10.48 -19.07
C ALA A 92 9.66 9.17 -18.36
N ALA A 93 8.97 8.10 -18.73
CA ALA A 93 9.18 6.76 -18.17
C ALA A 93 10.59 6.18 -18.40
N GLY A 94 11.45 6.87 -19.18
CA GLY A 94 12.83 6.46 -19.47
C GLY A 94 13.77 6.37 -18.24
N GLY A 95 13.44 7.08 -17.16
CA GLY A 95 14.24 7.07 -15.92
C GLY A 95 14.29 5.72 -15.20
N ILE A 96 13.33 4.83 -15.43
CA ILE A 96 13.32 3.47 -14.87
C ILE A 96 14.58 2.69 -15.24
N ARG A 97 15.16 2.92 -16.42
CA ARG A 97 16.39 2.23 -16.88
C ARG A 97 17.59 2.52 -15.97
N THR A 98 17.69 3.74 -15.43
CA THR A 98 18.73 4.09 -14.46
C THR A 98 18.56 3.30 -13.16
N THR A 99 17.32 3.19 -12.65
CA THR A 99 17.00 2.38 -11.48
C THR A 99 17.30 0.90 -11.72
N VAL A 100 16.91 0.35 -12.85
CA VAL A 100 17.17 -1.04 -13.23
C VAL A 100 18.68 -1.34 -13.24
N ALA A 101 19.46 -0.48 -13.92
CA ALA A 101 20.92 -0.66 -13.99
C ALA A 101 21.57 -0.61 -12.59
N ALA A 102 21.16 0.33 -11.75
CA ALA A 102 21.68 0.46 -10.38
C ALA A 102 21.26 -0.74 -9.50
N THR A 103 20.01 -1.20 -9.61
CA THR A 103 19.48 -2.34 -8.84
C THR A 103 20.19 -3.65 -9.20
N ARG A 104 20.42 -3.90 -10.48
CA ARG A 104 21.19 -5.06 -10.95
C ARG A 104 22.65 -5.05 -10.47
N ALA A 105 23.25 -3.85 -10.37
CA ALA A 105 24.63 -3.70 -9.91
C ALA A 105 24.80 -3.74 -8.38
N ALA A 106 23.73 -3.53 -7.62
CA ALA A 106 23.76 -3.53 -6.16
C ALA A 106 23.92 -4.97 -5.61
N THR A 107 24.60 -5.11 -4.45
CA THR A 107 24.66 -6.40 -3.75
C THR A 107 23.36 -6.66 -2.97
N ASP A 108 23.15 -7.92 -2.56
CA ASP A 108 22.00 -8.30 -1.75
C ASP A 108 22.00 -7.58 -0.40
N GLU A 109 23.16 -7.37 0.22
CA GLU A 109 23.30 -6.63 1.47
C GLU A 109 22.90 -5.15 1.29
N GLN A 110 23.28 -4.56 0.15
CA GLN A 110 22.90 -3.17 -0.14
C GLN A 110 21.39 -3.03 -0.31
N LEU A 111 20.76 -3.91 -1.09
CA LEU A 111 19.30 -3.93 -1.28
C LEU A 111 18.58 -4.23 0.04
N THR A 112 19.02 -5.23 0.80
CA THR A 112 18.43 -5.56 2.11
C THR A 112 18.53 -4.39 3.10
N SER A 113 19.69 -3.74 3.19
CA SER A 113 19.90 -2.57 4.06
C SER A 113 19.01 -1.39 3.65
N HIS A 114 18.85 -1.19 2.33
CA HIS A 114 17.96 -0.15 1.80
C HIS A 114 16.49 -0.40 2.15
N VAL A 115 16.00 -1.61 1.93
CA VAL A 115 14.61 -1.99 2.29
C VAL A 115 14.40 -1.90 3.80
N ALA A 116 15.36 -2.38 4.60
CA ALA A 116 15.30 -2.27 6.07
C ALA A 116 15.14 -0.83 6.55
N ARG A 117 15.88 0.11 5.94
CA ARG A 117 15.76 1.54 6.24
C ARG A 117 14.38 2.08 5.90
N LEU A 118 13.85 1.80 4.70
CA LEU A 118 12.53 2.28 4.28
C LEU A 118 11.41 1.69 5.13
N VAL A 119 11.44 0.38 5.42
CA VAL A 119 10.47 -0.27 6.32
C VAL A 119 10.57 0.34 7.74
N GLY A 120 11.78 0.66 8.21
CA GLY A 120 11.99 1.37 9.47
C GLY A 120 11.34 2.76 9.47
N GLU A 121 11.52 3.54 8.41
CA GLU A 121 10.87 4.85 8.22
C GLU A 121 9.34 4.75 8.20
N MET A 122 8.79 3.73 7.53
CA MET A 122 7.35 3.45 7.50
C MET A 122 6.82 3.10 8.89
N ARG A 123 7.53 2.25 9.65
CA ARG A 123 7.14 1.84 11.02
C ARG A 123 7.10 3.02 11.98
N VAL A 124 8.09 3.90 11.94
CA VAL A 124 8.11 5.13 12.78
C VAL A 124 6.90 6.03 12.47
N GLN A 125 6.29 5.90 11.30
CA GLN A 125 5.11 6.65 10.87
C GLN A 125 3.80 5.85 10.97
N GLY A 126 3.82 4.69 11.65
CA GLY A 126 2.60 3.93 11.98
C GLY A 126 2.23 2.84 10.98
N THR A 127 3.03 2.59 9.93
CA THR A 127 2.78 1.48 9.00
C THR A 127 3.24 0.16 9.63
N THR A 128 2.33 -0.80 9.73
CA THR A 128 2.55 -2.10 10.37
C THR A 128 2.55 -3.26 9.39
N THR A 129 1.91 -3.08 8.24
CA THR A 129 1.89 -4.04 7.14
C THR A 129 2.26 -3.31 5.86
N VAL A 130 3.16 -3.91 5.06
CA VAL A 130 3.62 -3.33 3.79
C VAL A 130 3.69 -4.41 2.71
N GLU A 131 3.18 -4.10 1.54
CA GLU A 131 3.37 -4.88 0.33
C GLU A 131 4.62 -4.37 -0.40
N ILE A 132 5.46 -5.30 -0.89
CA ILE A 132 6.71 -4.94 -1.59
C ILE A 132 6.77 -5.66 -2.94
N LYS A 133 6.85 -4.87 -4.02
CA LYS A 133 6.97 -5.35 -5.39
C LYS A 133 8.43 -5.53 -5.80
N SER A 134 8.68 -6.49 -6.70
CA SER A 134 9.85 -6.49 -7.58
C SER A 134 9.67 -5.47 -8.73
N GLY A 135 10.28 -5.66 -9.90
CA GLY A 135 10.02 -4.83 -11.08
C GLY A 135 11.17 -3.93 -11.51
N TYR A 136 12.28 -3.94 -10.78
CA TYR A 136 13.52 -3.26 -11.18
C TYR A 136 14.66 -4.23 -11.54
N GLY A 137 14.37 -5.53 -11.57
CA GLY A 137 15.30 -6.55 -12.03
C GLY A 137 15.23 -6.75 -13.55
N LEU A 138 14.05 -7.02 -14.07
CA LEU A 138 13.72 -7.28 -15.47
C LEU A 138 14.53 -8.43 -16.10
N THR A 139 15.08 -9.32 -15.29
CA THR A 139 15.70 -10.60 -15.67
C THR A 139 15.21 -11.69 -14.72
N VAL A 140 15.31 -12.97 -15.13
CA VAL A 140 14.92 -14.10 -14.29
C VAL A 140 15.62 -14.03 -12.93
N HIS A 141 16.93 -13.82 -12.95
CA HIS A 141 17.74 -13.78 -11.73
C HIS A 141 17.40 -12.57 -10.84
N ASP A 142 17.34 -11.37 -11.42
CA ASP A 142 17.23 -10.15 -10.62
C ASP A 142 15.82 -9.93 -10.07
N GLU A 143 14.76 -10.39 -10.77
CA GLU A 143 13.38 -10.37 -10.24
C GLU A 143 13.23 -11.36 -9.07
N ALA A 144 13.68 -12.59 -9.22
CA ALA A 144 13.65 -13.59 -8.14
C ALA A 144 14.47 -13.13 -6.92
N ARG A 145 15.66 -12.55 -7.13
CA ARG A 145 16.51 -11.96 -6.10
C ARG A 145 15.80 -10.82 -5.36
N SER A 146 15.13 -9.93 -6.10
CA SER A 146 14.38 -8.80 -5.52
C SER A 146 13.26 -9.31 -4.61
N LEU A 147 12.52 -10.33 -5.03
CA LEU A 147 11.48 -10.95 -4.20
C LEU A 147 12.05 -11.65 -2.96
N ALA A 148 13.21 -12.33 -3.10
CA ALA A 148 13.89 -12.96 -1.97
C ALA A 148 14.35 -11.93 -0.91
N VAL A 149 14.78 -10.74 -1.34
CA VAL A 149 15.05 -9.60 -0.45
C VAL A 149 13.76 -9.10 0.21
N ALA A 150 12.69 -8.87 -0.56
CA ALA A 150 11.40 -8.39 -0.04
C ALA A 150 10.81 -9.33 1.02
N ARG A 151 10.92 -10.65 0.84
CA ARG A 151 10.41 -11.67 1.78
C ARG A 151 11.07 -11.64 3.16
N GLN A 152 12.20 -11.01 3.32
CA GLN A 152 12.82 -10.82 4.65
C GLN A 152 12.03 -9.84 5.52
N PHE A 153 11.15 -9.02 4.92
CA PHE A 153 10.44 -7.92 5.60
C PHE A 153 8.93 -8.12 5.64
N THR A 154 8.38 -8.84 4.67
CA THR A 154 6.93 -9.06 4.54
C THR A 154 6.62 -10.36 3.80
N GLU A 155 5.44 -10.91 4.03
CA GLU A 155 4.88 -11.98 3.20
C GLU A 155 4.07 -11.45 2.01
N GLU A 156 3.74 -10.15 2.02
CA GLU A 156 2.99 -9.47 0.95
C GLU A 156 3.96 -9.04 -0.16
N THR A 157 4.48 -10.00 -0.89
CA THR A 157 5.42 -9.78 -1.98
C THR A 157 4.76 -9.94 -3.34
N THR A 158 5.04 -9.02 -4.26
CA THR A 158 4.43 -8.94 -5.59
C THR A 158 5.46 -9.12 -6.69
N TYR A 159 5.26 -10.10 -7.54
CA TYR A 159 6.01 -10.25 -8.77
C TYR A 159 5.52 -9.27 -9.82
N LEU A 160 6.36 -8.30 -10.19
CA LEU A 160 6.10 -7.27 -11.21
C LEU A 160 7.13 -7.37 -12.36
N GLY A 161 7.32 -8.55 -12.94
CA GLY A 161 8.17 -8.71 -14.13
C GLY A 161 7.67 -7.89 -15.32
N ALA A 162 6.35 -7.71 -15.43
CA ALA A 162 5.71 -6.90 -16.45
C ALA A 162 5.65 -5.41 -16.06
N HIS A 163 6.78 -4.82 -15.70
CA HIS A 163 6.88 -3.39 -15.34
C HIS A 163 7.20 -2.53 -16.59
N VAL A 164 8.19 -2.91 -17.36
CA VAL A 164 8.55 -2.26 -18.64
C VAL A 164 9.29 -3.26 -19.52
N VAL A 165 9.11 -3.16 -20.83
CA VAL A 165 9.86 -3.98 -21.78
C VAL A 165 11.29 -3.45 -21.89
N PRO A 166 12.35 -4.26 -21.62
CA PRO A 166 13.74 -3.87 -21.84
C PRO A 166 14.01 -3.52 -23.31
N GLY A 167 14.94 -2.61 -23.54
CA GLY A 167 15.20 -2.10 -24.89
C GLY A 167 15.95 -3.06 -25.82
N ASP A 168 16.36 -4.21 -25.34
CA ASP A 168 17.13 -5.25 -26.04
C ASP A 168 16.28 -6.49 -26.39
N THR A 169 14.97 -6.43 -26.22
CA THR A 169 14.02 -7.50 -26.53
C THR A 169 12.73 -6.93 -27.15
N THR A 170 11.95 -7.78 -27.82
CA THR A 170 10.61 -7.41 -28.31
C THR A 170 9.56 -7.61 -27.20
N PRO A 171 8.40 -6.92 -27.26
CA PRO A 171 7.31 -7.14 -26.31
C PRO A 171 6.87 -8.61 -26.24
N GLU A 172 6.78 -9.30 -27.38
CA GLU A 172 6.33 -10.69 -27.46
C GLU A 172 7.33 -11.64 -26.79
N GLU A 173 8.63 -11.47 -27.04
CA GLU A 173 9.70 -12.25 -26.41
C GLU A 173 9.73 -11.99 -24.90
N TYR A 174 9.54 -10.74 -24.49
CA TYR A 174 9.57 -10.37 -23.08
C TYR A 174 8.33 -10.89 -22.33
N VAL A 175 7.13 -10.83 -22.93
CA VAL A 175 5.92 -11.44 -22.33
C VAL A 175 6.10 -12.96 -22.17
N ALA A 176 6.69 -13.64 -23.17
CA ALA A 176 7.00 -15.06 -23.08
C ALA A 176 8.00 -15.36 -21.93
N LEU A 177 8.99 -14.50 -21.70
CA LEU A 177 9.92 -14.60 -20.58
C LEU A 177 9.19 -14.41 -19.23
N VAL A 178 8.38 -13.36 -19.13
CA VAL A 178 7.63 -12.98 -17.90
C VAL A 178 6.60 -14.04 -17.51
N THR A 179 5.93 -14.66 -18.50
CA THR A 179 4.89 -15.68 -18.26
C THR A 179 5.42 -17.11 -18.16
N GLY A 180 6.71 -17.31 -18.41
CA GLY A 180 7.39 -18.61 -18.38
C GLY A 180 8.56 -18.63 -17.39
N PRO A 181 9.82 -18.69 -17.83
CA PRO A 181 10.96 -18.93 -16.95
C PRO A 181 11.11 -17.93 -15.79
N MET A 182 10.71 -16.66 -16.00
CA MET A 182 10.77 -15.65 -14.96
C MET A 182 9.69 -15.89 -13.90
N LEU A 183 8.46 -16.22 -14.32
CA LEU A 183 7.38 -16.60 -13.40
C LEU A 183 7.76 -17.83 -12.58
N ASP A 184 8.31 -18.87 -13.22
CA ASP A 184 8.72 -20.11 -12.53
C ASP A 184 9.75 -19.83 -11.42
N ALA A 185 10.67 -18.90 -11.67
CA ALA A 185 11.68 -18.52 -10.68
C ALA A 185 11.12 -17.61 -9.57
N CYS A 186 10.13 -16.77 -9.88
CA CYS A 186 9.59 -15.76 -8.97
C CYS A 186 8.41 -16.25 -8.12
N ALA A 187 7.56 -17.13 -8.66
CA ALA A 187 6.35 -17.60 -7.99
C ALA A 187 6.59 -18.19 -6.58
N PRO A 188 7.68 -18.94 -6.30
CA PRO A 188 7.95 -19.42 -4.95
C PRO A 188 8.20 -18.31 -3.91
N HIS A 189 8.48 -17.10 -4.36
CA HIS A 189 8.80 -15.93 -3.53
C HIS A 189 7.69 -14.89 -3.52
N ALA A 190 6.63 -15.06 -4.30
CA ALA A 190 5.56 -14.09 -4.48
C ALA A 190 4.22 -14.63 -3.97
N ARG A 191 3.41 -13.74 -3.40
CA ARG A 191 1.98 -13.97 -3.13
C ARG A 191 1.11 -13.39 -4.25
N TRP A 192 1.59 -12.34 -4.89
CA TRP A 192 0.88 -11.54 -5.87
C TRP A 192 1.60 -11.50 -7.20
N ILE A 193 0.84 -11.29 -8.28
CA ILE A 193 1.35 -10.91 -9.59
C ILE A 193 0.73 -9.58 -10.02
N ASP A 194 1.52 -8.76 -10.71
CA ASP A 194 1.14 -7.43 -11.16
C ASP A 194 1.67 -7.17 -12.57
N ALA A 195 1.03 -6.27 -13.29
CA ALA A 195 1.48 -5.78 -14.57
C ALA A 195 1.22 -4.27 -14.67
N PHE A 196 2.02 -3.57 -15.48
CA PHE A 196 1.81 -2.17 -15.75
C PHE A 196 1.06 -2.02 -17.08
N CYS A 197 -0.28 -1.99 -17.00
CA CYS A 197 -1.18 -1.83 -18.13
C CYS A 197 -1.33 -0.36 -18.50
N GLU A 198 -0.39 0.18 -19.28
CA GLU A 198 -0.33 1.60 -19.57
C GLU A 198 0.33 1.87 -20.93
N THR A 199 0.03 3.04 -21.49
CA THR A 199 0.64 3.50 -22.75
C THR A 199 2.16 3.55 -22.63
N GLY A 200 2.85 2.81 -23.49
CA GLY A 200 4.32 2.71 -23.47
C GLY A 200 4.90 1.62 -22.57
N ALA A 201 4.04 0.83 -21.91
CA ALA A 201 4.41 -0.36 -21.14
C ALA A 201 3.72 -1.60 -21.75
N PHE A 202 2.70 -2.17 -21.12
CA PHE A 202 1.99 -3.34 -21.61
C PHE A 202 0.55 -2.97 -21.99
N ASP A 203 0.07 -3.54 -23.10
CA ASP A 203 -1.35 -3.42 -23.49
C ASP A 203 -2.25 -4.39 -22.70
N ALA A 204 -3.55 -4.35 -22.98
CA ALA A 204 -4.53 -5.18 -22.27
C ALA A 204 -4.32 -6.68 -22.51
N ASP A 205 -3.99 -7.09 -23.72
CA ASP A 205 -3.82 -8.51 -24.08
C ASP A 205 -2.54 -9.08 -23.44
N GLN A 206 -1.45 -8.30 -23.44
CA GLN A 206 -0.21 -8.64 -22.78
C GLN A 206 -0.40 -8.72 -21.25
N SER A 207 -1.08 -7.73 -20.65
CA SER A 207 -1.38 -7.69 -19.23
C SER A 207 -2.26 -8.88 -18.82
N ARG A 208 -3.28 -9.20 -19.62
CA ARG A 208 -4.13 -10.39 -19.44
C ARG A 208 -3.31 -11.67 -19.41
N ALA A 209 -2.42 -11.84 -20.42
CA ALA A 209 -1.58 -13.04 -20.51
C ALA A 209 -0.70 -13.22 -19.26
N VAL A 210 -0.13 -12.12 -18.74
CA VAL A 210 0.68 -12.12 -17.52
C VAL A 210 -0.15 -12.51 -16.31
N LEU A 211 -1.31 -11.85 -16.11
CA LEU A 211 -2.18 -12.08 -14.94
C LEU A 211 -2.75 -13.49 -14.92
N GLU A 212 -3.19 -14.01 -16.06
CA GLU A 212 -3.67 -15.39 -16.18
C GLU A 212 -2.57 -16.41 -15.97
N ALA A 213 -1.33 -16.13 -16.41
CA ALA A 213 -0.19 -17.01 -16.12
C ALA A 213 0.09 -17.05 -14.60
N GLY A 214 0.06 -15.91 -13.92
CA GLY A 214 0.18 -15.83 -12.48
C GLY A 214 -0.93 -16.58 -11.73
N ALA A 215 -2.18 -16.43 -12.17
CA ALA A 215 -3.31 -17.15 -11.59
C ALA A 215 -3.14 -18.68 -11.71
N ARG A 216 -2.65 -19.16 -12.86
CA ARG A 216 -2.31 -20.60 -13.04
C ARG A 216 -1.18 -21.07 -12.14
N ALA A 217 -0.26 -20.16 -11.78
CA ALA A 217 0.81 -20.42 -10.81
C ALA A 217 0.39 -20.26 -9.34
N GLY A 218 -0.89 -19.94 -9.08
CA GLY A 218 -1.44 -19.76 -7.73
C GLY A 218 -1.22 -18.38 -7.12
N LEU A 219 -0.78 -17.39 -7.91
CA LEU A 219 -0.63 -16.01 -7.49
C LEU A 219 -1.94 -15.24 -7.62
N ARG A 220 -2.20 -14.32 -6.70
CA ARG A 220 -3.33 -13.38 -6.77
C ARG A 220 -2.98 -12.20 -7.66
N GLY A 221 -3.96 -11.68 -8.40
CA GLY A 221 -3.73 -10.60 -9.35
C GLY A 221 -3.98 -9.20 -8.77
N ARG A 222 -3.14 -8.26 -9.18
CA ARG A 222 -3.33 -6.81 -9.08
C ARG A 222 -2.91 -6.18 -10.39
N LEU A 223 -3.18 -4.89 -10.59
CA LEU A 223 -2.86 -4.23 -11.85
C LEU A 223 -2.61 -2.74 -11.66
N HIS A 224 -1.46 -2.24 -12.13
CA HIS A 224 -1.28 -0.80 -12.35
C HIS A 224 -2.07 -0.38 -13.58
N ALA A 225 -2.96 0.60 -13.45
CA ALA A 225 -3.82 1.01 -14.55
C ALA A 225 -4.24 2.48 -14.46
N ASN A 226 -4.46 3.07 -15.62
CA ASN A 226 -4.99 4.42 -15.79
C ASN A 226 -4.21 5.50 -15.01
N GLN A 227 -2.87 5.34 -14.93
CA GLN A 227 -1.96 6.28 -14.26
C GLN A 227 -1.62 7.48 -15.13
N LEU A 228 -1.38 7.26 -16.44
CA LEU A 228 -0.89 8.29 -17.38
C LEU A 228 -2.00 8.80 -18.29
N GLY A 229 -3.12 8.08 -18.37
CA GLY A 229 -4.27 8.41 -19.19
C GLY A 229 -5.40 7.39 -19.05
N PRO A 230 -6.59 7.67 -19.62
CA PRO A 230 -7.64 6.66 -19.73
C PRO A 230 -7.16 5.45 -20.53
N GLY A 231 -7.42 4.25 -20.01
CA GLY A 231 -6.96 3.00 -20.61
C GLY A 231 -7.91 1.83 -20.32
N PRO A 232 -7.64 0.65 -20.86
CA PRO A 232 -8.47 -0.54 -20.65
C PRO A 232 -8.20 -1.27 -19.33
N GLY A 233 -7.18 -0.86 -18.55
CA GLY A 233 -6.68 -1.63 -17.41
C GLY A 233 -7.69 -1.78 -16.28
N VAL A 234 -8.48 -0.75 -15.98
CA VAL A 234 -9.52 -0.84 -14.93
C VAL A 234 -10.59 -1.85 -15.30
N SER A 235 -11.10 -1.79 -16.55
CA SER A 235 -12.08 -2.77 -17.04
C SER A 235 -11.51 -4.19 -17.03
N LEU A 236 -10.23 -4.36 -17.43
CA LEU A 236 -9.52 -5.64 -17.40
C LEU A 236 -9.41 -6.18 -15.96
N ALA A 237 -9.07 -5.33 -15.00
CA ALA A 237 -8.98 -5.73 -13.59
C ALA A 237 -10.32 -6.24 -13.06
N CYS A 238 -11.41 -5.53 -13.37
CA CYS A 238 -12.77 -5.95 -12.98
C CYS A 238 -13.20 -7.25 -13.68
N GLU A 239 -12.91 -7.40 -14.98
CA GLU A 239 -13.22 -8.61 -15.75
C GLU A 239 -12.51 -9.85 -15.21
N LEU A 240 -11.24 -9.72 -14.81
CA LEU A 240 -10.44 -10.80 -14.24
C LEU A 240 -10.66 -10.98 -12.74
N GLU A 241 -11.59 -10.24 -12.14
CA GLU A 241 -11.88 -10.25 -10.69
C GLU A 241 -10.61 -10.09 -9.83
N LEU A 242 -9.71 -9.18 -10.25
CA LEU A 242 -8.47 -8.93 -9.51
C LEU A 242 -8.78 -8.35 -8.13
N THR A 243 -7.92 -8.61 -7.16
CA THR A 243 -8.08 -8.10 -5.80
C THR A 243 -8.03 -6.58 -5.74
N ALA A 244 -7.12 -5.96 -6.51
CA ALA A 244 -6.96 -4.51 -6.56
C ALA A 244 -6.55 -4.03 -7.96
N VAL A 245 -6.91 -2.79 -8.27
CA VAL A 245 -6.38 -2.01 -9.37
C VAL A 245 -5.80 -0.71 -8.80
N ASP A 246 -4.57 -0.42 -9.17
CA ASP A 246 -3.75 0.59 -8.52
C ASP A 246 -3.59 1.83 -9.42
N HIS A 247 -3.43 3.03 -8.87
CA HIS A 247 -3.44 4.37 -9.44
C HIS A 247 -4.85 4.92 -9.71
N CYS A 248 -5.55 4.48 -10.73
CA CYS A 248 -6.91 4.95 -11.03
C CYS A 248 -7.00 6.48 -11.19
N THR A 249 -5.94 7.14 -11.69
CA THR A 249 -5.87 8.60 -11.81
C THR A 249 -6.85 9.11 -12.88
N TYR A 250 -6.95 8.40 -14.01
CA TYR A 250 -7.79 8.79 -15.15
C TYR A 250 -8.93 7.80 -15.36
N LEU A 251 -10.05 8.00 -14.67
CA LEU A 251 -11.22 7.14 -14.74
C LEU A 251 -12.32 7.72 -15.62
N THR A 252 -12.89 6.89 -16.49
CA THR A 252 -14.13 7.17 -17.20
C THR A 252 -15.36 6.80 -16.36
N ASP A 253 -16.57 7.18 -16.79
CA ASP A 253 -17.81 6.76 -16.12
C ASP A 253 -18.00 5.24 -16.19
N ALA A 254 -17.55 4.62 -17.27
CA ALA A 254 -17.59 3.16 -17.43
C ALA A 254 -16.65 2.45 -16.44
N ASP A 255 -15.46 3.00 -16.18
CA ASP A 255 -14.53 2.44 -15.20
C ASP A 255 -15.11 2.48 -13.79
N VAL A 256 -15.72 3.62 -13.40
CA VAL A 256 -16.37 3.75 -12.09
C VAL A 256 -17.55 2.77 -11.96
N ALA A 257 -18.36 2.60 -13.01
CA ALA A 257 -19.46 1.64 -13.02
C ALA A 257 -18.95 0.19 -12.92
N ALA A 258 -17.85 -0.15 -13.61
CA ALA A 258 -17.23 -1.47 -13.54
C ALA A 258 -16.70 -1.77 -12.13
N LEU A 259 -15.99 -0.81 -11.52
CA LEU A 259 -15.49 -0.93 -10.14
C LEU A 259 -16.63 -1.10 -9.13
N ALA A 260 -17.71 -0.29 -9.26
CA ALA A 260 -18.87 -0.38 -8.38
C ALA A 260 -19.62 -1.72 -8.50
N GLY A 261 -19.58 -2.33 -9.69
CA GLY A 261 -20.19 -3.66 -9.95
C GLY A 261 -19.28 -4.85 -9.65
N SER A 262 -18.04 -4.62 -9.21
CA SER A 262 -17.04 -5.66 -8.97
C SER A 262 -16.62 -5.75 -7.51
N GLY A 263 -15.82 -6.78 -7.18
CA GLY A 263 -15.14 -6.91 -5.89
C GLY A 263 -13.77 -6.23 -5.85
N THR A 264 -13.29 -5.70 -6.98
CA THR A 264 -11.96 -5.10 -7.12
C THR A 264 -11.84 -3.80 -6.34
N ILE A 265 -10.74 -3.62 -5.61
CA ILE A 265 -10.48 -2.43 -4.81
C ILE A 265 -9.68 -1.42 -5.63
N ALA A 266 -10.11 -0.17 -5.63
CA ALA A 266 -9.36 0.92 -6.23
C ALA A 266 -8.33 1.45 -5.23
N THR A 267 -7.03 1.24 -5.47
CA THR A 267 -5.95 1.77 -4.63
C THR A 267 -5.48 3.10 -5.20
N LEU A 268 -5.73 4.18 -4.48
CA LEU A 268 -5.31 5.52 -4.86
C LEU A 268 -3.94 5.86 -4.24
N LEU A 269 -3.09 6.53 -5.02
CA LEU A 269 -1.68 6.77 -4.71
C LEU A 269 -1.33 8.26 -4.75
N PRO A 270 -1.93 9.10 -3.86
CA PRO A 270 -1.90 10.56 -4.00
C PRO A 270 -0.50 11.19 -3.94
N GLY A 271 0.48 10.45 -3.41
CA GLY A 271 1.88 10.86 -3.45
C GLY A 271 2.48 10.89 -4.86
N VAL A 272 1.91 10.09 -5.79
CA VAL A 272 2.32 10.08 -7.21
C VAL A 272 1.92 11.37 -7.89
N GLU A 273 0.65 11.76 -7.81
CA GLU A 273 0.16 12.99 -8.39
C GLU A 273 0.88 14.22 -7.81
N PHE A 274 1.12 14.23 -6.49
CA PHE A 274 1.92 15.25 -5.83
C PHE A 274 3.33 15.38 -6.44
N SER A 275 4.01 14.26 -6.66
CA SER A 275 5.40 14.23 -7.13
C SER A 275 5.54 14.41 -8.65
N THR A 276 4.50 14.05 -9.42
CA THR A 276 4.51 14.11 -10.89
C THR A 276 3.76 15.31 -11.47
N ARG A 277 3.00 16.03 -10.63
CA ARG A 277 2.11 17.13 -11.04
C ARG A 277 0.99 16.69 -11.99
N HIS A 278 0.57 15.44 -11.90
CA HIS A 278 -0.63 14.97 -12.56
C HIS A 278 -1.88 15.44 -11.80
N PRO A 279 -3.05 15.48 -12.44
CA PRO A 279 -4.32 15.73 -11.75
C PRO A 279 -4.55 14.61 -10.72
N TYR A 280 -5.20 14.97 -9.61
CA TYR A 280 -5.59 13.96 -8.62
C TYR A 280 -6.85 13.21 -9.06
N PRO A 281 -6.99 11.91 -8.75
CA PRO A 281 -8.23 11.18 -8.98
C PRO A 281 -9.36 11.73 -8.08
N ASP A 282 -10.59 11.66 -8.57
CA ASP A 282 -11.79 12.06 -7.81
C ASP A 282 -12.27 10.87 -6.95
N ALA A 283 -11.75 10.78 -5.71
CA ALA A 283 -12.16 9.73 -4.78
C ALA A 283 -13.62 9.87 -4.35
N ARG A 284 -14.17 11.10 -4.32
CA ARG A 284 -15.58 11.29 -3.96
C ARG A 284 -16.50 10.55 -4.92
N ARG A 285 -16.22 10.65 -6.22
CA ARG A 285 -16.98 9.96 -7.27
C ARG A 285 -16.93 8.43 -7.11
N LEU A 286 -15.80 7.88 -6.69
CA LEU A 286 -15.66 6.43 -6.40
C LEU A 286 -16.47 6.03 -5.17
N LEU A 287 -16.32 6.75 -4.07
CA LEU A 287 -17.00 6.48 -2.80
C LEU A 287 -18.52 6.63 -2.92
N ASP A 288 -19.00 7.66 -3.61
CA ASP A 288 -20.44 7.88 -3.85
C ASP A 288 -21.05 6.78 -4.74
N ALA A 289 -20.26 6.17 -5.60
CA ALA A 289 -20.67 5.01 -6.39
C ALA A 289 -20.57 3.67 -5.61
N GLY A 290 -20.12 3.68 -4.36
CA GLY A 290 -19.98 2.48 -3.53
C GLY A 290 -18.72 1.66 -3.80
N VAL A 291 -17.73 2.22 -4.53
CA VAL A 291 -16.45 1.55 -4.78
C VAL A 291 -15.64 1.50 -3.49
N ARG A 292 -15.07 0.33 -3.19
CA ARG A 292 -14.11 0.19 -2.09
C ARG A 292 -12.78 0.81 -2.47
N VAL A 293 -12.25 1.69 -1.62
CA VAL A 293 -11.03 2.46 -1.87
C VAL A 293 -9.96 2.11 -0.84
N ALA A 294 -8.73 1.94 -1.30
CA ALA A 294 -7.53 1.90 -0.48
C ALA A 294 -6.63 3.11 -0.76
N LEU A 295 -5.79 3.47 0.19
CA LEU A 295 -4.69 4.42 0.04
C LEU A 295 -3.36 3.70 0.28
N ALA A 296 -2.37 3.96 -0.58
CA ALA A 296 -1.03 3.45 -0.42
C ALA A 296 0.04 4.50 -0.79
N SER A 297 1.30 4.21 -0.48
CA SER A 297 2.39 5.18 -0.66
C SER A 297 2.94 5.24 -2.09
N ASP A 298 2.91 4.13 -2.80
CA ASP A 298 3.70 3.93 -4.02
C ASP A 298 5.17 4.34 -3.83
N CYS A 299 5.74 3.98 -2.67
CA CYS A 299 7.11 4.35 -2.36
C CYS A 299 8.10 3.78 -3.38
N ASN A 300 8.57 4.63 -4.28
CA ASN A 300 9.48 4.28 -5.37
C ASN A 300 10.36 5.49 -5.75
N PRO A 301 11.53 5.28 -6.40
CA PRO A 301 12.44 6.38 -6.69
C PRO A 301 11.99 7.30 -7.83
N GLY A 302 11.02 6.89 -8.65
CA GLY A 302 10.64 7.57 -9.89
C GLY A 302 9.49 8.54 -9.78
N SER A 303 8.35 8.06 -9.33
CA SER A 303 7.09 8.79 -9.30
C SER A 303 6.69 9.24 -7.89
N CYS A 304 7.15 8.55 -6.83
CA CYS A 304 6.77 8.89 -5.46
C CYS A 304 7.77 8.36 -4.43
N PHE A 305 8.73 9.17 -4.02
CA PHE A 305 9.68 8.71 -3.01
C PHE A 305 9.29 9.19 -1.61
N THR A 306 8.15 8.70 -1.14
CA THR A 306 7.69 8.90 0.25
C THR A 306 7.37 7.57 0.93
N SER A 307 7.78 7.43 2.18
CA SER A 307 7.44 6.30 3.08
C SER A 307 6.31 6.67 4.06
N SER A 308 5.55 7.76 3.76
CA SER A 308 4.62 8.37 4.71
C SER A 308 3.16 8.20 4.31
N LEU A 309 2.48 7.19 4.85
CA LEU A 309 1.02 7.09 4.75
C LEU A 309 0.27 8.26 5.43
N PRO A 310 0.74 8.84 6.56
CA PRO A 310 0.16 10.09 7.07
C PRO A 310 0.13 11.23 6.05
N LEU A 311 1.15 11.37 5.19
CA LEU A 311 1.13 12.34 4.09
C LEU A 311 0.07 11.96 3.04
N CYS A 312 -0.04 10.69 2.67
CA CYS A 312 -1.05 10.21 1.72
C CYS A 312 -2.47 10.46 2.24
N VAL A 313 -2.73 10.24 3.55
CA VAL A 313 -3.99 10.59 4.21
C VAL A 313 -4.29 12.09 4.10
N ALA A 314 -3.29 12.94 4.36
CA ALA A 314 -3.47 14.39 4.26
C ALA A 314 -3.77 14.84 2.82
N LEU A 315 -3.07 14.28 1.84
CA LEU A 315 -3.33 14.55 0.41
C LEU A 315 -4.72 14.05 -0.02
N ALA A 316 -5.13 12.86 0.43
CA ALA A 316 -6.43 12.31 0.12
C ALA A 316 -7.57 13.21 0.63
N VAL A 317 -7.45 13.75 1.83
CA VAL A 317 -8.43 14.69 2.37
C VAL A 317 -8.40 16.02 1.61
N ARG A 318 -7.20 16.53 1.31
CA ARG A 318 -7.04 17.86 0.72
C ARG A 318 -7.36 17.91 -0.77
N GLU A 319 -6.97 16.87 -1.52
CA GLU A 319 -6.96 16.91 -2.99
C GLU A 319 -7.95 15.90 -3.62
N LEU A 320 -8.25 14.77 -2.95
CA LEU A 320 -9.13 13.74 -3.51
C LEU A 320 -10.60 13.86 -3.03
N GLY A 321 -10.92 14.83 -2.19
CA GLY A 321 -12.28 15.04 -1.67
C GLY A 321 -12.74 14.02 -0.62
N MET A 322 -11.82 13.30 0.01
CA MET A 322 -12.14 12.37 1.11
C MET A 322 -12.31 13.11 2.44
N THR A 323 -13.19 12.62 3.29
CA THR A 323 -13.22 13.03 4.71
C THR A 323 -12.04 12.44 5.46
N PRO A 324 -11.60 12.99 6.61
CA PRO A 324 -10.55 12.38 7.42
C PRO A 324 -10.86 10.94 7.83
N ALA A 325 -12.12 10.61 8.09
CA ALA A 325 -12.55 9.25 8.41
C ALA A 325 -12.35 8.29 7.23
N GLU A 326 -12.81 8.67 6.05
CA GLU A 326 -12.64 7.87 4.82
C GLU A 326 -11.16 7.65 4.49
N ALA A 327 -10.32 8.68 4.62
CA ALA A 327 -8.90 8.56 4.33
C ALA A 327 -8.16 7.64 5.30
N VAL A 328 -8.48 7.71 6.61
CA VAL A 328 -7.90 6.79 7.62
C VAL A 328 -8.40 5.37 7.40
N HIS A 329 -9.69 5.18 7.13
CA HIS A 329 -10.25 3.87 6.79
C HIS A 329 -9.56 3.27 5.56
N ALA A 330 -9.40 4.06 4.48
CA ALA A 330 -8.74 3.63 3.25
C ALA A 330 -7.25 3.25 3.45
N ALA A 331 -6.54 3.95 4.35
CA ALA A 331 -5.13 3.67 4.68
C ALA A 331 -4.95 2.52 5.72
N THR A 332 -6.02 1.98 6.25
CA THR A 332 -6.01 0.90 7.26
C THR A 332 -6.84 -0.29 6.77
N ALA A 333 -8.14 -0.31 7.00
CA ALA A 333 -9.05 -1.38 6.56
C ALA A 333 -9.12 -1.51 5.02
N GLY A 334 -9.09 -0.40 4.29
CA GLY A 334 -9.02 -0.39 2.82
C GLY A 334 -7.73 -1.04 2.30
N GLY A 335 -6.57 -0.66 2.85
CA GLY A 335 -5.28 -1.28 2.53
C GLY A 335 -5.26 -2.78 2.86
N ALA A 336 -5.84 -3.19 4.00
CA ALA A 336 -5.98 -4.60 4.38
C ALA A 336 -6.83 -5.36 3.35
N ALA A 337 -7.96 -4.79 2.94
CA ALA A 337 -8.82 -5.38 1.91
C ALA A 337 -8.11 -5.49 0.55
N ALA A 338 -7.28 -4.50 0.14
CA ALA A 338 -6.48 -4.55 -1.08
C ALA A 338 -5.38 -5.63 -1.04
N LEU A 339 -5.05 -6.16 0.14
CA LEU A 339 -4.16 -7.31 0.36
C LEU A 339 -4.92 -8.60 0.71
N ASP A 340 -6.25 -8.58 0.62
CA ASP A 340 -7.11 -9.69 1.02
C ASP A 340 -6.70 -10.26 2.40
N ARG A 341 -6.56 -9.34 3.37
CA ARG A 341 -6.22 -9.61 4.76
C ARG A 341 -7.39 -9.25 5.64
N ASP A 342 -7.79 -10.17 6.49
CA ASP A 342 -8.86 -10.02 7.48
C ASP A 342 -8.34 -9.91 8.93
N ASP A 343 -7.04 -10.10 9.11
CA ASP A 343 -6.38 -10.09 10.42
C ASP A 343 -5.73 -8.76 10.80
N VAL A 344 -5.64 -7.80 9.86
CA VAL A 344 -5.02 -6.47 10.06
C VAL A 344 -5.98 -5.33 9.67
N GLY A 345 -5.58 -4.09 9.91
CA GLY A 345 -6.35 -2.90 9.52
C GLY A 345 -7.54 -2.57 10.40
N ALA A 346 -7.80 -3.36 11.45
CA ALA A 346 -8.83 -3.10 12.46
C ALA A 346 -8.38 -3.56 13.85
N LEU A 347 -8.90 -2.91 14.89
CA LEU A 347 -8.62 -3.23 16.29
C LEU A 347 -9.90 -3.83 16.92
N VAL A 348 -10.17 -5.08 16.57
CA VAL A 348 -11.27 -5.87 17.13
C VAL A 348 -10.75 -7.19 17.70
N PRO A 349 -11.42 -7.80 18.68
CA PRO A 349 -10.96 -9.04 19.28
C PRO A 349 -10.65 -10.13 18.27
N GLY A 350 -9.52 -10.81 18.45
CA GLY A 350 -9.03 -11.87 17.59
C GLY A 350 -8.12 -11.41 16.43
N ARG A 351 -8.12 -10.13 16.06
CA ARG A 351 -7.22 -9.60 15.04
C ARG A 351 -5.84 -9.28 15.61
N ARG A 352 -4.86 -9.17 14.73
CA ARG A 352 -3.48 -8.83 15.08
C ARG A 352 -3.43 -7.44 15.73
N ALA A 353 -2.74 -7.34 16.86
CA ALA A 353 -2.59 -6.10 17.60
C ALA A 353 -1.54 -5.19 16.95
N ASP A 354 -1.92 -4.64 15.82
CA ASP A 354 -1.17 -3.68 15.01
C ASP A 354 -1.81 -2.31 15.19
N LEU A 355 -1.13 -1.39 15.83
CA LEU A 355 -1.70 -0.08 16.16
C LEU A 355 -0.66 1.05 16.13
N ALA A 356 -1.15 2.27 15.99
CA ALA A 356 -0.39 3.50 16.15
C ALA A 356 -1.05 4.42 17.19
N ILE A 357 -0.24 4.99 18.08
CA ILE A 357 -0.65 6.02 19.06
C ILE A 357 -0.24 7.38 18.46
N LEU A 358 -1.18 8.32 18.40
CA LEU A 358 -0.97 9.63 17.80
C LEU A 358 -0.68 10.69 18.87
N GLU A 359 0.24 11.62 18.62
CA GLU A 359 0.41 12.85 19.43
C GLU A 359 -0.73 13.84 19.13
N ALA A 360 -1.95 13.36 19.27
CA ALA A 360 -3.16 14.10 18.97
C ALA A 360 -4.37 13.42 19.63
N PRO A 361 -5.42 14.17 20.00
CA PRO A 361 -6.62 13.59 20.64
C PRO A 361 -7.54 12.85 19.65
N THR A 362 -7.39 13.06 18.33
CA THR A 362 -8.23 12.41 17.30
C THR A 362 -7.46 12.13 16.03
N HIS A 363 -7.94 11.17 15.24
CA HIS A 363 -7.40 10.81 13.92
C HIS A 363 -7.44 11.96 12.90
N VAL A 364 -8.33 12.94 13.07
CA VAL A 364 -8.49 14.12 12.20
C VAL A 364 -7.17 14.90 12.06
N HIS A 365 -6.33 14.86 13.09
CA HIS A 365 -5.06 15.59 13.11
C HIS A 365 -4.05 15.08 12.07
N LEU A 366 -4.18 13.86 11.58
CA LEU A 366 -3.35 13.35 10.47
C LEU A 366 -3.47 14.24 9.21
N ALA A 367 -4.67 14.70 8.90
CA ALA A 367 -4.92 15.62 7.81
C ALA A 367 -4.81 17.10 8.22
N TYR A 368 -5.21 17.43 9.46
CA TYR A 368 -5.22 18.80 9.96
C TYR A 368 -3.81 19.38 10.22
N ARG A 369 -2.84 18.54 10.57
CA ARG A 369 -1.44 18.90 10.82
C ARG A 369 -0.47 18.16 9.90
N PRO A 370 -0.57 18.33 8.56
CA PRO A 370 0.25 17.58 7.60
C PRO A 370 1.74 17.89 7.78
N GLY A 371 2.59 16.89 7.56
CA GLY A 371 4.03 17.02 7.60
C GLY A 371 4.66 17.10 9.01
N VAL A 372 3.84 16.99 10.06
CA VAL A 372 4.32 16.91 11.45
C VAL A 372 4.36 15.43 11.86
N PRO A 373 5.45 14.95 12.52
CA PRO A 373 5.49 13.61 13.08
C PRO A 373 4.43 13.47 14.19
N LEU A 374 3.34 12.80 13.87
CA LEU A 374 2.21 12.63 14.81
C LEU A 374 2.14 11.24 15.43
N VAL A 375 2.89 10.25 14.93
CA VAL A 375 2.93 8.92 15.51
C VAL A 375 3.99 8.91 16.62
N THR A 376 3.58 8.58 17.84
CA THR A 376 4.48 8.50 19.01
C THR A 376 4.87 7.08 19.36
N ALA A 377 4.06 6.11 18.98
CA ALA A 377 4.37 4.70 19.15
C ALA A 377 3.65 3.88 18.07
N THR A 378 4.34 2.88 17.56
CA THR A 378 3.81 1.88 16.65
C THR A 378 3.96 0.52 17.28
N TRP A 379 2.92 -0.30 17.20
CA TRP A 379 2.93 -1.68 17.70
C TRP A 379 2.69 -2.62 16.53
N VAL A 380 3.52 -3.63 16.41
CA VAL A 380 3.41 -4.69 15.41
C VAL A 380 3.27 -6.03 16.13
N SER A 381 2.23 -6.77 15.83
CA SER A 381 1.94 -8.06 16.48
C SER A 381 2.02 -7.98 18.01
N GLY A 382 1.40 -6.93 18.57
CA GLY A 382 1.30 -6.72 20.01
C GLY A 382 2.56 -6.22 20.70
N ARG A 383 3.57 -5.76 19.96
CA ARG A 383 4.84 -5.27 20.52
C ARG A 383 5.19 -3.89 19.98
N PRO A 384 5.65 -2.97 20.82
CA PRO A 384 6.17 -1.68 20.35
C PRO A 384 7.45 -1.89 19.52
N VAL A 385 7.59 -1.12 18.44
CA VAL A 385 8.72 -1.18 17.51
C VAL A 385 9.38 0.18 17.33
#